data_f87832d393d60c269013282a215aea3e
#
_entry.id   f87832d393d60c269013282a215aea3e
#
_cell.length_a   1.000
_cell.length_b   1.000
_cell.length_c   1.000
_cell.angle_alpha   90.00
_cell.angle_beta   90.00
_cell.angle_gamma   90.00
#
_symmetry.space_group_name_H-M   'P 1'
#
loop_
_entity.id
_entity.type
_entity.pdbx_description
1 polymer ?
#
loop_
_entity_poly.entity_id
_entity_poly.type
_entity_poly.pdbx_seq_one_letter_code
_entity_poly.pdbx_strand_id
1 'polypeptide(L)'
;IAWVMELYEKGILNDKQTHGLKLEWGDEDVVFELIRRIAMREGFGDILADGFRSAIAKVGNGSDYYAIQVKGMSNLHSDERPTPSFALGIATSTRGADHLRSRPAVDMYGLPEEMLQEIYEGPVASDYTSYEGKSRMIWWQERLYAVTDSIGVCKFQTMFCAVHAPKWDEFSKLIHLATGIEFSKAQLMETGERIYTLERLFNLREGFTRKDDALPERYFK
;
A
#
# COMPACT_ATOMS: atom_id res chain seq x y z
N ILE A 1 -2.78 14.52 8.22
CA ILE A 1 -2.46 15.37 9.38
C ILE A 1 -0.95 15.57 9.45
N ALA A 2 -0.13 14.53 9.58
CA ALA A 2 1.34 14.64 9.66
C ALA A 2 1.94 15.48 8.52
N TRP A 3 1.46 15.32 7.30
CA TRP A 3 1.89 16.12 6.15
C TRP A 3 1.70 17.62 6.38
N VAL A 4 0.54 18.07 6.84
CA VAL A 4 0.29 19.50 7.06
C VAL A 4 1.04 20.05 8.26
N MET A 5 1.28 19.24 9.29
CA MET A 5 2.14 19.62 10.42
C MET A 5 3.59 19.84 9.95
N GLU A 6 4.10 18.95 9.09
CA GLU A 6 5.43 19.14 8.51
C GLU A 6 5.48 20.38 7.61
N LEU A 7 4.47 20.63 6.78
CA LEU A 7 4.41 21.82 5.94
C LEU A 7 4.38 23.12 6.77
N TYR A 8 3.70 23.08 7.92
CA TYR A 8 3.66 24.20 8.84
C TYR A 8 5.03 24.44 9.50
N GLU A 9 5.67 23.38 9.98
CA GLU A 9 7.05 23.41 10.50
C GLU A 9 8.06 23.96 9.49
N LYS A 10 7.91 23.62 8.21
CA LYS A 10 8.77 24.11 7.12
C LYS A 10 8.41 25.54 6.64
N GLY A 11 7.36 26.16 7.20
CA GLY A 11 6.91 27.48 6.81
C GLY A 11 6.23 27.54 5.42
N ILE A 12 5.87 26.38 4.86
CA ILE A 12 5.10 26.29 3.61
C ILE A 12 3.63 26.64 3.86
N LEU A 13 3.14 26.29 5.05
CA LEU A 13 1.86 26.73 5.61
C LEU A 13 2.07 27.69 6.77
N ASN A 14 1.09 28.57 6.99
CA ASN A 14 1.08 29.53 8.10
C ASN A 14 -0.35 29.68 8.65
N ASP A 15 -0.52 30.41 9.76
CA ASP A 15 -1.77 30.59 10.47
C ASP A 15 -2.91 31.10 9.57
N LYS A 16 -2.61 31.95 8.61
CA LYS A 16 -3.60 32.49 7.70
C LYS A 16 -4.14 31.39 6.76
N GLN A 17 -3.27 30.55 6.25
CA GLN A 17 -3.65 29.47 5.33
C GLN A 17 -4.35 28.31 6.07
N THR A 18 -4.00 28.08 7.33
CA THR A 18 -4.62 27.06 8.18
C THR A 18 -5.90 27.54 8.88
N HIS A 19 -6.34 28.77 8.58
CA HIS A 19 -7.48 29.42 9.22
C HIS A 19 -7.34 29.47 10.75
N GLY A 20 -6.17 29.91 11.21
CA GLY A 20 -5.85 30.15 12.62
C GLY A 20 -5.40 28.92 13.40
N LEU A 21 -5.26 27.75 12.77
CA LEU A 21 -4.69 26.57 13.44
C LEU A 21 -3.15 26.65 13.39
N LYS A 22 -2.55 26.57 14.57
CA LYS A 22 -1.08 26.39 14.71
C LYS A 22 -0.79 24.88 14.72
N LEU A 23 -0.32 24.36 13.59
CA LEU A 23 -0.13 22.93 13.39
C LEU A 23 1.23 22.46 13.97
N GLU A 24 1.39 22.59 15.29
CA GLU A 24 2.59 22.20 16.00
C GLU A 24 2.60 20.72 16.36
N TRP A 25 3.76 20.08 16.25
CA TRP A 25 3.92 18.68 16.63
C TRP A 25 3.71 18.50 18.16
N GLY A 26 2.96 17.47 18.54
CA GLY A 26 2.68 17.15 19.94
C GLY A 26 1.47 17.86 20.53
N ASP A 27 0.84 18.79 19.80
CA ASP A 27 -0.41 19.44 20.22
C ASP A 27 -1.60 18.55 19.82
N GLU A 28 -2.14 17.82 20.81
CA GLU A 28 -3.28 16.93 20.60
C GLU A 28 -4.59 17.69 20.34
N ASP A 29 -4.78 18.85 20.94
CA ASP A 29 -5.99 19.65 20.75
C ASP A 29 -6.12 20.13 19.31
N VAL A 30 -5.01 20.52 18.71
CA VAL A 30 -4.98 20.92 17.30
C VAL A 30 -5.22 19.74 16.36
N VAL A 31 -4.77 18.53 16.72
CA VAL A 31 -5.07 17.30 15.97
C VAL A 31 -6.56 16.99 16.00
N PHE A 32 -7.20 17.03 17.17
CA PHE A 32 -8.64 16.82 17.32
C PHE A 32 -9.45 17.86 16.57
N GLU A 33 -9.08 19.13 16.66
CA GLU A 33 -9.77 20.19 15.93
C GLU A 33 -9.61 20.04 14.40
N LEU A 34 -8.44 19.61 13.94
CA LEU A 34 -8.23 19.36 12.51
C LEU A 34 -9.06 18.17 12.01
N ILE A 35 -9.15 17.09 12.80
CA ILE A 35 -10.02 15.94 12.49
C ILE A 35 -11.48 16.40 12.41
N ARG A 36 -11.95 17.19 13.37
CA ARG A 36 -13.30 17.74 13.37
C ARG A 36 -13.55 18.59 12.10
N ARG A 37 -12.63 19.50 11.78
CA ARG A 37 -12.76 20.35 10.59
C ARG A 37 -12.74 19.55 9.29
N ILE A 38 -11.96 18.48 9.20
CA ILE A 38 -11.97 17.58 8.03
C ILE A 38 -13.34 16.88 7.91
N ALA A 39 -13.86 16.35 9.00
CA ALA A 39 -15.13 15.62 9.03
C ALA A 39 -16.30 16.55 8.68
N MET A 40 -16.29 17.77 9.19
CA MET A 40 -17.34 18.78 8.98
C MET A 40 -17.12 19.66 7.75
N ARG A 41 -16.03 19.49 7.02
CA ARG A 41 -15.63 20.29 5.86
C ARG A 41 -15.55 21.79 6.16
N GLU A 42 -14.92 22.15 7.25
CA GLU A 42 -14.80 23.55 7.68
C GLU A 42 -13.39 24.12 7.42
N GLY A 43 -13.34 25.27 6.76
CA GLY A 43 -12.11 26.05 6.57
C GLY A 43 -11.00 25.23 5.92
N PHE A 44 -9.82 25.16 6.57
CA PHE A 44 -8.70 24.37 6.07
C PHE A 44 -9.00 22.85 6.02
N GLY A 45 -9.88 22.38 6.89
CA GLY A 45 -10.32 20.98 6.88
C GLY A 45 -11.05 20.58 5.60
N ASP A 46 -11.79 21.48 4.96
CA ASP A 46 -12.47 21.21 3.68
C ASP A 46 -11.48 20.93 2.55
N ILE A 47 -10.32 21.60 2.56
CA ILE A 47 -9.23 21.34 1.60
C ILE A 47 -8.73 19.91 1.74
N LEU A 48 -8.57 19.44 2.97
CA LEU A 48 -8.05 18.10 3.28
C LEU A 48 -9.09 17.00 3.05
N ALA A 49 -10.36 17.31 3.24
CA ALA A 49 -11.47 16.36 3.06
C ALA A 49 -11.64 15.86 1.62
N ASP A 50 -11.13 16.60 0.63
CA ASP A 50 -11.12 16.18 -0.79
C ASP A 50 -10.02 15.15 -1.12
N GLY A 51 -9.27 14.73 -0.13
CA GLY A 51 -8.20 13.75 -0.28
C GLY A 51 -6.86 14.36 -0.68
N PHE A 52 -5.85 13.51 -0.62
CA PHE A 52 -4.44 13.93 -0.63
C PHE A 52 -4.03 14.62 -1.94
N ARG A 53 -4.45 14.06 -3.09
CA ARG A 53 -4.14 14.64 -4.42
C ARG A 53 -4.73 16.05 -4.57
N SER A 54 -5.99 16.25 -4.18
CA SER A 54 -6.65 17.54 -4.23
C SER A 54 -6.03 18.54 -3.25
N ALA A 55 -5.72 18.09 -2.03
CA ALA A 55 -5.09 18.92 -1.02
C ALA A 55 -3.70 19.42 -1.47
N ILE A 56 -2.86 18.55 -2.05
CA ILE A 56 -1.56 18.91 -2.62
C ILE A 56 -1.71 20.00 -3.67
N ALA A 57 -2.65 19.82 -4.62
CA ALA A 57 -2.89 20.79 -5.68
C ALA A 57 -3.36 22.16 -5.15
N LYS A 58 -4.19 22.17 -4.10
CA LYS A 58 -4.70 23.40 -3.48
C LYS A 58 -3.66 24.12 -2.62
N VAL A 59 -2.83 23.39 -1.90
CA VAL A 59 -1.76 23.96 -1.07
C VAL A 59 -0.61 24.47 -1.94
N GLY A 60 -0.16 23.72 -2.94
CA GLY A 60 0.92 24.09 -3.85
C GLY A 60 2.27 24.29 -3.15
N ASN A 61 3.05 25.26 -3.61
CA ASN A 61 4.31 25.71 -3.00
C ASN A 61 5.34 24.60 -2.70
N GLY A 62 5.42 23.54 -3.55
CA GLY A 62 6.32 22.42 -3.34
C GLY A 62 5.86 21.45 -2.24
N SER A 63 4.61 21.53 -1.81
CA SER A 63 4.04 20.64 -0.78
C SER A 63 3.99 19.17 -1.21
N ASP A 64 4.00 18.90 -2.51
CA ASP A 64 4.04 17.57 -3.11
C ASP A 64 5.30 16.78 -2.72
N TYR A 65 6.46 17.44 -2.58
CA TYR A 65 7.69 16.80 -2.12
C TYR A 65 7.56 16.15 -0.73
N TYR A 66 6.77 16.76 0.15
CA TYR A 66 6.53 16.26 1.52
C TYR A 66 5.39 15.23 1.59
N ALA A 67 4.70 15.01 0.49
CA ALA A 67 3.56 14.12 0.42
C ALA A 67 4.01 12.67 0.21
N ILE A 68 4.01 11.87 1.29
CA ILE A 68 4.31 10.44 1.20
C ILE A 68 3.05 9.71 0.73
N GLN A 69 2.95 9.52 -0.58
CA GLN A 69 1.78 8.94 -1.24
C GLN A 69 2.13 8.21 -2.53
N VAL A 70 1.32 7.26 -2.94
CA VAL A 70 1.36 6.64 -4.27
C VAL A 70 -0.05 6.68 -4.86
N LYS A 71 -0.19 7.14 -6.10
CA LYS A 71 -1.47 7.25 -6.81
C LYS A 71 -2.56 8.05 -6.06
N GLY A 72 -2.15 8.98 -5.18
CA GLY A 72 -3.06 9.83 -4.39
C GLY A 72 -3.50 9.23 -3.05
N MET A 73 -3.09 8.01 -2.73
CA MET A 73 -3.30 7.41 -1.41
C MET A 73 -2.07 7.65 -0.54
N SER A 74 -2.28 8.20 0.67
CA SER A 74 -1.21 8.38 1.64
C SER A 74 -0.66 7.02 2.08
N ASN A 75 0.66 6.94 2.24
CA ASN A 75 1.30 5.73 2.72
C ASN A 75 1.04 5.51 4.22
N LEU A 76 1.16 4.27 4.66
CA LEU A 76 1.21 3.99 6.11
C LEU A 76 2.47 4.60 6.71
N HIS A 77 2.51 4.73 8.04
CA HIS A 77 3.63 5.32 8.76
C HIS A 77 4.79 4.32 8.91
N SER A 78 5.31 3.87 7.78
CA SER A 78 6.51 3.03 7.70
C SER A 78 7.43 3.51 6.57
N ASP A 79 8.70 3.14 6.67
CA ASP A 79 9.70 3.40 5.64
C ASP A 79 9.99 2.09 4.90
N GLU A 80 9.60 2.00 3.64
CA GLU A 80 9.77 0.80 2.82
C GLU A 80 11.14 0.73 2.14
N ARG A 81 11.95 1.79 2.18
CA ARG A 81 13.26 1.86 1.50
C ARG A 81 14.20 0.70 1.82
N PRO A 82 14.26 0.20 3.07
CA PRO A 82 15.14 -0.93 3.38
C PRO A 82 14.73 -2.26 2.78
N THR A 83 13.48 -2.40 2.29
CA THR A 83 12.92 -3.67 1.83
C THR A 83 12.39 -3.54 0.40
N PRO A 84 13.22 -3.81 -0.63
CA PRO A 84 12.83 -3.64 -2.03
C PRO A 84 11.55 -4.35 -2.46
N SER A 85 11.24 -5.52 -1.89
CA SER A 85 9.97 -6.21 -2.14
C SER A 85 8.79 -5.36 -1.69
N PHE A 86 8.84 -4.83 -0.46
CA PHE A 86 7.77 -4.02 0.08
C PHE A 86 7.62 -2.69 -0.68
N ALA A 87 8.74 -2.02 -0.97
CA ALA A 87 8.78 -0.80 -1.77
C ALA A 87 8.16 -1.00 -3.16
N LEU A 88 8.52 -2.10 -3.84
CA LEU A 88 7.94 -2.46 -5.14
C LEU A 88 6.43 -2.67 -5.03
N GLY A 89 5.98 -3.44 -4.04
CA GLY A 89 4.55 -3.71 -3.84
C GLY A 89 3.73 -2.45 -3.59
N ILE A 90 4.24 -1.49 -2.80
CA ILE A 90 3.60 -0.19 -2.57
C ILE A 90 3.53 0.62 -3.88
N ALA A 91 4.62 0.66 -4.64
CA ALA A 91 4.67 1.42 -5.90
C ALA A 91 3.71 0.88 -6.96
N THR A 92 3.63 -0.45 -7.11
CA THR A 92 2.83 -1.12 -8.15
C THR A 92 1.39 -1.40 -7.75
N SER A 93 1.04 -1.33 -6.46
CA SER A 93 -0.30 -1.61 -5.95
C SER A 93 -1.39 -0.93 -6.78
N THR A 94 -2.44 -1.67 -7.09
CA THR A 94 -3.60 -1.19 -7.85
C THR A 94 -4.44 -0.17 -7.10
N ARG A 95 -4.38 -0.15 -5.76
CA ARG A 95 -5.10 0.79 -4.90
C ARG A 95 -4.30 2.02 -4.48
N GLY A 96 -3.04 2.13 -4.88
CA GLY A 96 -2.12 3.16 -4.39
C GLY A 96 -1.25 2.65 -3.25
N ALA A 97 -0.83 3.49 -2.31
CA ALA A 97 0.09 3.14 -1.22
C ALA A 97 -0.52 2.16 -0.21
N ASP A 98 -0.86 0.96 -0.65
CA ASP A 98 -1.56 -0.05 0.15
C ASP A 98 -0.76 -1.34 0.30
N HIS A 99 -0.25 -1.56 1.49
CA HIS A 99 0.52 -2.75 1.84
C HIS A 99 -0.32 -4.05 1.85
N LEU A 100 -1.64 -3.96 2.00
CA LEU A 100 -2.52 -5.14 2.02
C LEU A 100 -2.73 -5.76 0.64
N ARG A 101 -2.21 -5.14 -0.43
CA ARG A 101 -2.29 -5.69 -1.79
C ARG A 101 -1.11 -6.58 -2.15
N SER A 102 0.03 -6.48 -1.44
CA SER A 102 1.24 -7.15 -1.91
C SER A 102 2.27 -7.48 -0.85
N ARG A 103 2.19 -6.96 0.38
CA ARG A 103 3.26 -7.06 1.37
C ARG A 103 3.70 -8.50 1.63
N PRO A 104 4.94 -8.89 1.28
CA PRO A 104 5.51 -10.19 1.60
C PRO A 104 6.20 -10.11 2.97
N ALA A 105 5.44 -10.04 4.06
CA ALA A 105 6.03 -9.85 5.41
C ALA A 105 7.05 -10.93 5.77
N VAL A 106 6.90 -12.12 5.21
CA VAL A 106 7.85 -13.24 5.40
C VAL A 106 9.26 -12.95 4.87
N ASP A 107 9.42 -11.99 3.95
CA ASP A 107 10.73 -11.56 3.45
C ASP A 107 11.63 -11.02 4.58
N MET A 108 11.04 -10.42 5.62
CA MET A 108 11.76 -9.85 6.77
C MET A 108 11.98 -10.84 7.91
N TYR A 109 11.59 -12.12 7.76
CA TYR A 109 11.69 -13.10 8.85
C TYR A 109 13.01 -13.85 8.88
N GLY A 110 13.92 -13.58 7.96
CA GLY A 110 15.22 -14.26 7.90
C GLY A 110 15.10 -15.75 7.58
N LEU A 111 14.14 -16.13 6.74
CA LEU A 111 13.93 -17.51 6.33
C LEU A 111 15.08 -17.99 5.45
N PRO A 112 15.42 -19.31 5.52
CA PRO A 112 16.36 -19.90 4.58
C PRO A 112 15.93 -19.67 3.12
N GLU A 113 16.92 -19.47 2.25
CA GLU A 113 16.67 -19.19 0.84
C GLU A 113 15.89 -20.31 0.15
N GLU A 114 16.22 -21.57 0.46
CA GLU A 114 15.53 -22.74 -0.06
C GLU A 114 14.02 -22.72 0.27
N MET A 115 13.67 -22.29 1.48
CA MET A 115 12.27 -22.17 1.89
C MET A 115 11.56 -21.06 1.13
N LEU A 116 12.20 -19.91 0.91
CA LEU A 116 11.64 -18.84 0.10
C LEU A 116 11.45 -19.27 -1.35
N GLN A 117 12.42 -19.97 -1.91
CA GLN A 117 12.35 -20.51 -3.28
C GLN A 117 11.22 -21.53 -3.44
N GLU A 118 10.99 -22.38 -2.44
CA GLU A 118 9.86 -23.32 -2.43
C GLU A 118 8.52 -22.58 -2.38
N ILE A 119 8.38 -21.60 -1.48
CA ILE A 119 7.15 -20.82 -1.32
C ILE A 119 6.79 -20.04 -2.61
N TYR A 120 7.76 -19.34 -3.17
CA TYR A 120 7.57 -18.47 -4.33
C TYR A 120 7.85 -19.15 -5.69
N GLU A 121 8.16 -20.45 -5.65
CA GLU A 121 8.35 -21.31 -6.84
C GLU A 121 9.44 -20.80 -7.79
N GLY A 122 10.55 -20.32 -7.23
CA GLY A 122 11.69 -19.86 -8.02
C GLY A 122 12.66 -19.00 -7.23
N PRO A 123 13.75 -18.54 -7.87
CA PRO A 123 14.84 -17.88 -7.17
C PRO A 123 14.38 -16.60 -6.47
N VAL A 124 14.66 -16.54 -5.18
CA VAL A 124 14.41 -15.40 -4.28
C VAL A 124 15.53 -15.37 -3.25
N ALA A 125 16.27 -14.27 -3.16
CA ALA A 125 17.30 -14.11 -2.15
C ALA A 125 16.70 -13.98 -0.75
N SER A 126 17.34 -14.60 0.24
CA SER A 126 16.99 -14.51 1.67
C SER A 126 17.32 -13.16 2.29
N ASP A 127 18.29 -12.43 1.73
CA ASP A 127 18.57 -11.06 2.11
C ASP A 127 17.40 -10.15 1.68
N TYR A 128 16.67 -9.64 2.66
CA TYR A 128 15.52 -8.77 2.43
C TYR A 128 15.89 -7.41 1.79
N THR A 129 17.16 -7.02 1.84
CA THR A 129 17.67 -5.79 1.19
C THR A 129 18.07 -6.00 -0.26
N SER A 130 18.19 -7.25 -0.70
CA SER A 130 18.49 -7.63 -2.09
C SER A 130 17.31 -7.32 -3.02
N TYR A 131 17.61 -7.08 -4.30
CA TYR A 131 16.61 -6.98 -5.37
C TYR A 131 16.30 -8.33 -6.02
N GLU A 132 17.14 -9.36 -5.77
CA GLU A 132 17.04 -10.65 -6.43
C GLU A 132 15.76 -11.39 -6.06
N GLY A 133 14.94 -11.71 -7.07
CA GLY A 133 13.69 -12.44 -6.91
C GLY A 133 12.54 -11.65 -6.28
N LYS A 134 12.73 -10.39 -5.85
CA LYS A 134 11.69 -9.63 -5.15
C LYS A 134 10.48 -9.32 -6.02
N SER A 135 10.65 -9.16 -7.32
CA SER A 135 9.53 -9.03 -8.25
C SER A 135 8.66 -10.28 -8.33
N ARG A 136 9.28 -11.48 -8.21
CA ARG A 136 8.56 -12.76 -8.12
C ARG A 136 7.73 -12.84 -6.85
N MET A 137 8.31 -12.44 -5.70
CA MET A 137 7.58 -12.40 -4.42
C MET A 137 6.33 -11.54 -4.54
N ILE A 138 6.46 -10.33 -5.08
CA ILE A 138 5.33 -9.39 -5.24
C ILE A 138 4.30 -9.95 -6.21
N TRP A 139 4.72 -10.43 -7.37
CA TRP A 139 3.84 -11.06 -8.36
C TRP A 139 3.01 -12.20 -7.75
N TRP A 140 3.63 -13.08 -6.96
CA TRP A 140 2.97 -14.20 -6.30
C TRP A 140 2.00 -13.71 -5.21
N GLN A 141 2.44 -12.75 -4.41
CA GLN A 141 1.68 -12.22 -3.28
C GLN A 141 0.42 -11.45 -3.72
N GLU A 142 0.55 -10.61 -4.74
CA GLU A 142 -0.57 -9.86 -5.31
C GLU A 142 -1.71 -10.77 -5.79
N ARG A 143 -1.38 -11.88 -6.40
CA ARG A 143 -2.35 -12.86 -6.89
C ARG A 143 -3.04 -13.60 -5.75
N LEU A 144 -2.28 -14.05 -4.77
CA LEU A 144 -2.84 -14.68 -3.58
C LEU A 144 -3.79 -13.72 -2.86
N TYR A 145 -3.39 -12.46 -2.73
CA TYR A 145 -4.21 -11.47 -2.05
C TYR A 145 -5.47 -11.09 -2.83
N ALA A 146 -5.42 -11.07 -4.14
CA ALA A 146 -6.60 -10.89 -4.97
C ALA A 146 -7.63 -12.02 -4.74
N VAL A 147 -7.18 -13.26 -4.65
CA VAL A 147 -8.05 -14.41 -4.33
C VAL A 147 -8.58 -14.31 -2.91
N THR A 148 -7.73 -14.04 -1.92
CA THR A 148 -8.18 -13.96 -0.51
C THR A 148 -9.15 -12.81 -0.25
N ASP A 149 -9.01 -11.68 -0.95
CA ASP A 149 -10.01 -10.60 -0.91
C ASP A 149 -11.36 -11.07 -1.48
N SER A 150 -11.32 -11.83 -2.57
CA SER A 150 -12.55 -12.33 -3.24
C SER A 150 -13.32 -13.34 -2.39
N ILE A 151 -12.63 -14.13 -1.57
CA ILE A 151 -13.26 -15.11 -0.67
C ILE A 151 -13.48 -14.57 0.76
N GLY A 152 -13.16 -13.31 1.01
CA GLY A 152 -13.40 -12.63 2.29
C GLY A 152 -12.47 -13.04 3.43
N VAL A 153 -11.26 -13.52 3.14
CA VAL A 153 -10.28 -13.90 4.15
C VAL A 153 -9.43 -12.70 4.56
N CYS A 154 -9.33 -12.46 5.86
CA CYS A 154 -8.47 -11.42 6.41
C CYS A 154 -6.99 -11.71 6.10
N LYS A 155 -6.22 -10.69 5.68
CA LYS A 155 -4.79 -10.83 5.34
C LYS A 155 -3.94 -11.40 6.49
N PHE A 156 -4.29 -11.09 7.74
CA PHE A 156 -3.62 -11.64 8.91
C PHE A 156 -3.75 -13.17 9.05
N GLN A 157 -4.69 -13.79 8.34
CA GLN A 157 -4.84 -15.26 8.25
C GLN A 157 -4.06 -15.86 7.07
N THR A 158 -3.20 -15.08 6.43
CA THR A 158 -2.44 -15.48 5.24
C THR A 158 -0.93 -15.33 5.46
N MET A 159 -0.16 -15.55 4.40
CA MET A 159 1.29 -15.29 4.33
C MET A 159 1.69 -13.84 4.70
N PHE A 160 0.73 -12.96 4.96
CA PHE A 160 1.00 -11.63 5.49
C PHE A 160 1.66 -11.68 6.88
N CYS A 161 1.26 -12.61 7.74
CA CYS A 161 1.76 -12.69 9.12
C CYS A 161 2.49 -13.99 9.47
N ALA A 162 2.30 -15.07 8.71
CA ALA A 162 2.83 -16.37 9.09
C ALA A 162 3.24 -17.21 7.87
N VAL A 163 4.45 -17.74 7.90
CA VAL A 163 5.00 -18.60 6.84
C VAL A 163 4.20 -19.91 6.65
N HIS A 164 3.59 -20.42 7.71
CA HIS A 164 2.75 -21.62 7.71
C HIS A 164 1.26 -21.32 7.49
N ALA A 165 0.90 -20.07 7.22
CA ALA A 165 -0.48 -19.74 6.90
C ALA A 165 -0.94 -20.40 5.59
N PRO A 166 -2.27 -20.55 5.40
CA PRO A 166 -2.83 -21.10 4.18
C PRO A 166 -2.33 -20.38 2.92
N LYS A 167 -2.02 -21.18 1.91
CA LYS A 167 -1.60 -20.77 0.57
C LYS A 167 -2.60 -21.31 -0.47
N TRP A 168 -2.14 -21.53 -1.67
CA TRP A 168 -2.98 -21.91 -2.80
C TRP A 168 -3.76 -23.21 -2.60
N ASP A 169 -3.08 -24.27 -2.13
CA ASP A 169 -3.71 -25.60 -1.98
C ASP A 169 -4.72 -25.61 -0.82
N GLU A 170 -4.41 -24.95 0.28
CA GLU A 170 -5.31 -24.81 1.41
C GLU A 170 -6.54 -23.98 1.03
N PHE A 171 -6.37 -22.87 0.31
CA PHE A 171 -7.51 -22.07 -0.15
C PHE A 171 -8.36 -22.81 -1.18
N SER A 172 -7.75 -23.57 -2.10
CA SER A 172 -8.47 -24.44 -3.01
C SER A 172 -9.38 -25.42 -2.24
N LYS A 173 -8.81 -26.08 -1.23
CA LYS A 173 -9.54 -27.02 -0.38
C LYS A 173 -10.66 -26.33 0.44
N LEU A 174 -10.38 -25.16 1.00
CA LEU A 174 -11.38 -24.39 1.76
C LEU A 174 -12.56 -23.96 0.88
N ILE A 175 -12.30 -23.49 -0.33
CA ILE A 175 -13.34 -23.14 -1.30
C ILE A 175 -14.20 -24.35 -1.64
N HIS A 176 -13.57 -25.49 -1.93
CA HIS A 176 -14.31 -26.73 -2.21
C HIS A 176 -15.21 -27.14 -1.05
N LEU A 177 -14.67 -27.15 0.18
CA LEU A 177 -15.43 -27.53 1.37
C LEU A 177 -16.60 -26.58 1.65
N ALA A 178 -16.45 -25.30 1.35
CA ALA A 178 -17.49 -24.30 1.61
C ALA A 178 -18.57 -24.23 0.50
N THR A 179 -18.21 -24.50 -0.75
CA THR A 179 -19.08 -24.21 -1.90
C THR A 179 -19.37 -25.42 -2.79
N GLY A 180 -18.61 -26.51 -2.65
CA GLY A 180 -18.63 -27.65 -3.57
C GLY A 180 -17.90 -27.38 -4.90
N ILE A 181 -17.37 -26.19 -5.13
CA ILE A 181 -16.66 -25.85 -6.37
C ILE A 181 -15.20 -26.27 -6.25
N GLU A 182 -14.71 -26.98 -7.24
CA GLU A 182 -13.32 -27.42 -7.29
C GLU A 182 -12.46 -26.43 -8.07
N PHE A 183 -11.35 -26.01 -7.46
CA PHE A 183 -10.27 -25.28 -8.11
C PHE A 183 -8.96 -26.02 -7.89
N SER A 184 -8.19 -26.22 -8.93
CA SER A 184 -6.77 -26.54 -8.76
C SER A 184 -5.98 -25.29 -8.34
N LYS A 185 -4.79 -25.49 -7.76
CA LYS A 185 -3.84 -24.40 -7.49
C LYS A 185 -3.64 -23.51 -8.72
N ALA A 186 -3.40 -24.09 -9.90
CA ALA A 186 -3.18 -23.34 -11.13
C ALA A 186 -4.38 -22.47 -11.52
N GLN A 187 -5.61 -22.98 -11.37
CA GLN A 187 -6.83 -22.21 -11.64
C GLN A 187 -7.02 -21.05 -10.65
N LEU A 188 -6.67 -21.23 -9.37
CA LEU A 188 -6.70 -20.13 -8.40
C LEU A 188 -5.65 -19.07 -8.71
N MET A 189 -4.43 -19.47 -9.07
CA MET A 189 -3.37 -18.53 -9.48
C MET A 189 -3.78 -17.73 -10.71
N GLU A 190 -4.33 -18.40 -11.73
CA GLU A 190 -4.87 -17.73 -12.93
C GLU A 190 -6.02 -16.78 -12.58
N THR A 191 -6.90 -17.18 -11.66
CA THR A 191 -7.99 -16.32 -11.19
C THR A 191 -7.46 -15.07 -10.51
N GLY A 192 -6.47 -15.20 -9.63
CA GLY A 192 -5.78 -14.06 -9.00
C GLY A 192 -5.12 -13.14 -10.01
N GLU A 193 -4.48 -13.69 -11.05
CA GLU A 193 -3.89 -12.91 -12.13
C GLU A 193 -4.93 -12.16 -12.95
N ARG A 194 -6.06 -12.80 -13.28
CA ARG A 194 -7.16 -12.14 -13.99
C ARG A 194 -7.75 -10.99 -13.18
N ILE A 195 -7.96 -11.17 -11.88
CA ILE A 195 -8.45 -10.11 -10.99
C ILE A 195 -7.48 -8.94 -10.98
N TYR A 196 -6.20 -9.19 -10.71
CA TYR A 196 -5.19 -8.15 -10.66
C TYR A 196 -5.03 -7.42 -12.00
N THR A 197 -5.06 -8.16 -13.11
CA THR A 197 -5.01 -7.59 -14.46
C THR A 197 -6.23 -6.70 -14.73
N LEU A 198 -7.43 -7.12 -14.31
CA LEU A 198 -8.64 -6.32 -14.46
C LEU A 198 -8.56 -5.00 -13.67
N GLU A 199 -8.06 -5.03 -12.44
CA GLU A 199 -7.79 -3.82 -11.65
C GLU A 199 -6.81 -2.89 -12.35
N ARG A 200 -5.74 -3.43 -12.94
CA ARG A 200 -4.76 -2.64 -13.72
C ARG A 200 -5.41 -2.02 -14.96
N LEU A 201 -6.22 -2.76 -15.69
CA LEU A 201 -6.94 -2.25 -16.86
C LEU A 201 -7.96 -1.17 -16.48
N PHE A 202 -8.64 -1.33 -15.35
CA PHE A 202 -9.52 -0.31 -14.81
C PHE A 202 -8.75 1.00 -14.52
N ASN A 203 -7.61 0.89 -13.83
CA ASN A 203 -6.76 2.04 -13.53
C ASN A 203 -6.25 2.73 -14.81
N LEU A 204 -5.87 1.97 -15.84
CA LEU A 204 -5.46 2.53 -17.13
C LEU A 204 -6.61 3.32 -17.78
N ARG A 205 -7.84 2.81 -17.72
CA ARG A 205 -9.02 3.51 -18.22
C ARG A 205 -9.27 4.82 -17.47
N GLU A 206 -9.01 4.85 -16.16
CA GLU A 206 -9.13 6.04 -15.31
C GLU A 206 -7.92 6.99 -15.43
N GLY A 207 -6.97 6.70 -16.34
CA GLY A 207 -5.86 7.59 -16.66
C GLY A 207 -4.56 7.32 -15.90
N PHE A 208 -4.51 6.33 -15.02
CA PHE A 208 -3.24 5.91 -14.40
C PHE A 208 -2.37 5.17 -15.40
N THR A 209 -1.07 5.39 -15.32
CA THR A 209 -0.08 4.81 -16.25
C THR A 209 1.08 4.19 -15.47
N ARG A 210 2.04 3.60 -16.18
CA ARG A 210 3.30 3.12 -15.58
C ARG A 210 4.07 4.22 -14.83
N LYS A 211 3.89 5.49 -15.18
CA LYS A 211 4.54 6.62 -14.50
C LYS A 211 4.02 6.83 -13.07
N ASP A 212 2.80 6.37 -12.81
CA ASP A 212 2.18 6.45 -11.48
C ASP A 212 2.64 5.31 -10.56
N ASP A 213 3.31 4.28 -11.09
CA ASP A 213 3.93 3.20 -10.32
C ASP A 213 5.29 3.65 -9.78
N ALA A 214 5.28 4.70 -8.97
CA ALA A 214 6.49 5.31 -8.42
C ALA A 214 6.32 5.60 -6.93
N LEU A 215 7.42 5.41 -6.19
CA LEU A 215 7.51 5.87 -4.80
C LEU A 215 7.68 7.39 -4.75
N PRO A 216 7.36 8.03 -3.60
CA PRO A 216 7.56 9.47 -3.42
C PRO A 216 9.00 9.90 -3.73
N GLU A 217 9.17 11.04 -4.39
CA GLU A 217 10.50 11.58 -4.76
C GLU A 217 11.42 11.72 -3.54
N ARG A 218 10.86 12.04 -2.40
CA ARG A 218 11.59 12.17 -1.12
C ARG A 218 12.31 10.88 -0.69
N TYR A 219 11.92 9.71 -1.19
CA TYR A 219 12.58 8.44 -0.87
C TYR A 219 13.95 8.28 -1.57
N PHE A 220 14.23 9.09 -2.57
CA PHE A 220 15.44 9.01 -3.40
C PHE A 220 16.45 10.14 -3.15
N LYS A 221 16.16 11.03 -2.20
CA LYS A 221 17.02 12.21 -1.91
C LYS A 221 17.47 12.25 -0.46
#